data_3b24a117c8c5c768d0a29ccb7ede38d2
#
_entry.id   3b24a117c8c5c768d0a29ccb7ede38d2
#
_cell.length_a   1.000
_cell.length_b   1.000
_cell.length_c   1.000
_cell.angle_alpha   90.00
_cell.angle_beta   90.00
_cell.angle_gamma   90.00
#
_symmetry.space_group_name_H-M   'P 1'
#
loop_
_entity.id
_entity.type
_entity.pdbx_description
1 polymer ?
#
loop_
_entity_poly.entity_id
_entity_poly.type
_entity_poly.pdbx_seq_one_letter_code
_entity_poly.pdbx_strand_id
1 'polypeptide(L)'
;RWPMTQLIVVPIPVQGSVAPTIISTLEALAERTDELGLDALVLARGGGSREDLAVFDNEALCRLLANYPIPVVTGLGHEDDLTVADLVADHRAATPTAAIVALLPDRHVALRELQQQRQRLRDVQSRWLERQQQRLMERHQALALQAPQRRLQELRQGLDQRRALLRALSPQRWLKQGLALVSNAQGIAIDGVAGIQKKDKLTLRFQDGSI
;
A
#
# COMPACT_ATOMS: atom_id res chain seq x y z
N ARG A 1 -5.33 -15.59 -30.26
CA ARG A 1 -5.35 -14.47 -29.33
C ARG A 1 -5.55 -14.92 -27.89
N TRP A 2 -6.61 -15.64 -27.60
CA TRP A 2 -6.92 -16.11 -26.26
C TRP A 2 -7.12 -17.64 -26.26
N PRO A 3 -6.15 -18.44 -25.82
CA PRO A 3 -6.17 -19.91 -25.97
C PRO A 3 -7.23 -20.61 -25.12
N MET A 4 -7.82 -19.90 -24.16
CA MET A 4 -8.89 -20.45 -23.30
C MET A 4 -10.29 -20.20 -23.87
N THR A 5 -10.42 -19.53 -25.01
CA THR A 5 -11.71 -19.29 -25.66
C THR A 5 -12.23 -20.58 -26.26
N GLN A 6 -13.42 -20.99 -25.85
CA GLN A 6 -14.18 -22.04 -26.50
C GLN A 6 -15.00 -21.45 -27.62
N LEU A 7 -14.91 -22.01 -28.83
CA LEU A 7 -15.64 -21.57 -29.98
C LEU A 7 -16.67 -22.64 -30.40
N ILE A 8 -17.93 -22.26 -30.37
CA ILE A 8 -19.03 -23.07 -30.88
C ILE A 8 -19.41 -22.53 -32.26
N VAL A 9 -19.25 -23.32 -33.28
CA VAL A 9 -19.57 -22.93 -34.66
C VAL A 9 -20.88 -23.58 -35.10
N VAL A 10 -21.85 -22.76 -35.42
CA VAL A 10 -23.17 -23.22 -35.95
C VAL A 10 -23.26 -22.80 -37.39
N PRO A 11 -23.11 -23.74 -38.33
CA PRO A 11 -23.23 -23.44 -39.77
C PRO A 11 -24.68 -23.18 -40.12
N ILE A 12 -24.94 -22.03 -40.78
CA ILE A 12 -26.25 -21.64 -41.24
C ILE A 12 -26.19 -21.53 -42.77
N PRO A 13 -27.18 -22.05 -43.50
CA PRO A 13 -27.22 -21.87 -44.95
C PRO A 13 -27.41 -20.39 -45.28
N VAL A 14 -26.73 -19.91 -46.34
CA VAL A 14 -26.74 -18.50 -46.78
C VAL A 14 -27.47 -18.26 -48.13
N GLN A 15 -28.09 -19.29 -48.70
CA GLN A 15 -28.80 -19.21 -49.97
C GLN A 15 -30.24 -19.70 -49.84
N GLY A 16 -31.20 -19.02 -50.47
CA GLY A 16 -32.62 -19.31 -50.44
C GLY A 16 -33.40 -18.54 -49.37
N SER A 17 -34.59 -19.00 -48.97
CA SER A 17 -35.40 -18.39 -47.90
C SER A 17 -34.83 -18.76 -46.54
N VAL A 18 -33.74 -18.14 -46.13
CA VAL A 18 -32.89 -18.58 -45.00
C VAL A 18 -33.26 -17.89 -43.68
N ALA A 19 -33.91 -16.73 -43.73
CA ALA A 19 -34.25 -15.94 -42.54
C ALA A 19 -34.98 -16.76 -41.44
N PRO A 20 -36.00 -17.60 -41.75
CA PRO A 20 -36.66 -18.43 -40.74
C PRO A 20 -35.72 -19.42 -40.07
N THR A 21 -34.79 -20.01 -40.83
CA THR A 21 -33.81 -20.97 -40.29
C THR A 21 -32.79 -20.28 -39.38
N ILE A 22 -32.34 -19.07 -39.74
CA ILE A 22 -31.46 -18.27 -38.88
C ILE A 22 -32.17 -17.94 -37.58
N ILE A 23 -33.41 -17.44 -37.64
CA ILE A 23 -34.20 -17.05 -36.48
C ILE A 23 -34.39 -18.25 -35.55
N SER A 24 -34.87 -19.38 -36.04
CA SER A 24 -35.10 -20.58 -35.23
C SER A 24 -33.81 -21.09 -34.58
N THR A 25 -32.68 -21.01 -35.27
CA THR A 25 -31.37 -21.38 -34.74
C THR A 25 -30.91 -20.43 -33.63
N LEU A 26 -31.09 -19.13 -33.82
CA LEU A 26 -30.74 -18.13 -32.79
C LEU A 26 -31.65 -18.20 -31.57
N GLU A 27 -32.95 -18.47 -31.73
CA GLU A 27 -33.89 -18.70 -30.66
C GLU A 27 -33.46 -19.92 -29.80
N ALA A 28 -33.15 -21.04 -30.46
CA ALA A 28 -32.68 -22.25 -29.80
C ALA A 28 -31.33 -22.03 -29.06
N LEU A 29 -30.46 -21.19 -29.58
CA LEU A 29 -29.23 -20.80 -28.90
C LEU A 29 -29.50 -19.86 -27.73
N ALA A 30 -30.45 -18.94 -27.87
CA ALA A 30 -30.83 -18.02 -26.77
C ALA A 30 -31.36 -18.75 -25.56
N GLU A 31 -32.20 -19.79 -25.77
CA GLU A 31 -32.74 -20.64 -24.70
C GLU A 31 -31.65 -21.45 -23.96
N ARG A 32 -30.53 -21.74 -24.61
CA ARG A 32 -29.44 -22.56 -24.11
C ARG A 32 -28.18 -21.77 -23.76
N THR A 33 -28.27 -20.45 -23.68
CA THR A 33 -27.13 -19.56 -23.44
C THR A 33 -26.42 -19.93 -22.13
N ASP A 34 -27.17 -20.11 -21.04
CA ASP A 34 -26.63 -20.47 -19.74
C ASP A 34 -26.08 -21.91 -19.71
N GLU A 35 -26.78 -22.87 -20.33
CA GLU A 35 -26.34 -24.27 -20.43
C GLU A 35 -25.00 -24.40 -21.15
N LEU A 36 -24.85 -23.66 -22.25
CA LEU A 36 -23.64 -23.68 -23.09
C LEU A 36 -22.56 -22.74 -22.61
N GLY A 37 -22.84 -21.86 -21.64
CA GLY A 37 -21.92 -20.87 -21.12
C GLY A 37 -21.48 -19.87 -22.19
N LEU A 38 -22.42 -19.36 -22.97
CA LEU A 38 -22.13 -18.43 -24.06
C LEU A 38 -21.94 -17.01 -23.52
N ASP A 39 -20.79 -16.39 -23.77
CA ASP A 39 -20.47 -15.02 -23.37
C ASP A 39 -20.81 -14.00 -24.46
N ALA A 40 -20.81 -14.39 -25.73
CA ALA A 40 -21.15 -13.52 -26.87
C ALA A 40 -21.56 -14.32 -28.08
N LEU A 41 -22.37 -13.70 -28.95
CA LEU A 41 -22.77 -14.20 -30.27
C LEU A 41 -22.00 -13.45 -31.36
N VAL A 42 -21.43 -14.19 -32.30
CA VAL A 42 -20.80 -13.61 -33.48
C VAL A 42 -21.55 -14.05 -34.72
N LEU A 43 -22.16 -13.10 -35.43
CA LEU A 43 -22.70 -13.30 -36.75
C LEU A 43 -21.62 -12.95 -37.77
N ALA A 44 -21.07 -13.99 -38.38
CA ALA A 44 -19.98 -13.83 -39.34
C ALA A 44 -20.32 -14.46 -40.68
N ARG A 45 -20.01 -13.74 -41.73
CA ARG A 45 -20.13 -14.25 -43.11
C ARG A 45 -18.83 -14.00 -43.87
N GLY A 46 -18.40 -15.00 -44.63
CA GLY A 46 -17.32 -14.82 -45.60
C GLY A 46 -17.79 -13.99 -46.81
N GLY A 47 -16.90 -13.65 -47.71
CA GLY A 47 -17.22 -12.89 -48.92
C GLY A 47 -18.32 -13.54 -49.76
N GLY A 48 -19.15 -12.73 -50.38
CA GLY A 48 -20.28 -13.14 -51.20
C GLY A 48 -20.92 -11.92 -51.86
N SER A 49 -21.98 -12.13 -52.62
CA SER A 49 -22.70 -11.03 -53.30
C SER A 49 -23.49 -10.19 -52.28
N ARG A 50 -23.76 -8.93 -52.63
CA ARG A 50 -24.59 -8.03 -51.82
C ARG A 50 -26.02 -8.55 -51.66
N GLU A 51 -26.53 -9.30 -52.66
CA GLU A 51 -27.86 -9.92 -52.64
C GLU A 51 -27.98 -10.94 -51.47
N ASP A 52 -26.90 -11.62 -51.11
CA ASP A 52 -26.90 -12.57 -50.03
C ASP A 52 -26.93 -11.85 -48.63
N LEU A 53 -26.65 -10.56 -48.57
CA LEU A 53 -26.73 -9.76 -47.37
C LEU A 53 -28.15 -9.31 -47.03
N ALA A 54 -29.07 -9.32 -48.02
CA ALA A 54 -30.46 -8.89 -47.84
C ALA A 54 -31.21 -9.70 -46.75
N VAL A 55 -30.77 -10.91 -46.43
CA VAL A 55 -31.33 -11.70 -45.32
C VAL A 55 -31.13 -11.03 -43.96
N PHE A 56 -30.04 -10.28 -43.78
CA PHE A 56 -29.72 -9.57 -42.55
C PHE A 56 -30.45 -8.22 -42.41
N ASP A 57 -31.27 -7.85 -43.41
CA ASP A 57 -32.21 -6.73 -43.33
C ASP A 57 -33.63 -7.18 -42.94
N ASN A 58 -33.81 -8.49 -42.65
CA ASN A 58 -35.09 -9.03 -42.22
C ASN A 58 -35.51 -8.48 -40.87
N GLU A 59 -36.70 -7.91 -40.75
CA GLU A 59 -37.21 -7.26 -39.54
C GLU A 59 -37.28 -8.22 -38.34
N ALA A 60 -37.78 -9.45 -38.53
CA ALA A 60 -37.91 -10.41 -37.45
C ALA A 60 -36.55 -10.84 -36.90
N LEU A 61 -35.57 -11.03 -37.79
CA LEU A 61 -34.18 -11.32 -37.40
C LEU A 61 -33.57 -10.14 -36.62
N CYS A 62 -33.73 -8.91 -37.11
CA CYS A 62 -33.17 -7.74 -36.46
C CYS A 62 -33.78 -7.47 -35.05
N ARG A 63 -35.09 -7.70 -34.91
CA ARG A 63 -35.78 -7.62 -33.63
C ARG A 63 -35.31 -8.68 -32.64
N LEU A 64 -35.02 -9.88 -33.10
CA LEU A 64 -34.42 -10.95 -32.28
C LEU A 64 -33.01 -10.56 -31.79
N LEU A 65 -32.17 -10.06 -32.71
CA LEU A 65 -30.80 -9.62 -32.39
C LEU A 65 -30.77 -8.45 -31.41
N ALA A 66 -31.67 -7.46 -31.57
CA ALA A 66 -31.75 -6.30 -30.69
C ALA A 66 -32.15 -6.66 -29.25
N ASN A 67 -32.82 -7.80 -29.03
CA ASN A 67 -33.25 -8.28 -27.71
C ASN A 67 -32.51 -9.57 -27.31
N TYR A 68 -31.37 -9.85 -27.92
CA TYR A 68 -30.64 -11.09 -27.65
C TYR A 68 -30.06 -11.09 -26.23
N PRO A 69 -30.07 -12.20 -25.48
CA PRO A 69 -29.69 -12.23 -24.08
C PRO A 69 -28.19 -11.98 -23.79
N ILE A 70 -27.34 -12.13 -24.82
CA ILE A 70 -25.90 -11.90 -24.72
C ILE A 70 -25.44 -10.94 -25.82
N PRO A 71 -24.28 -10.27 -25.64
CA PRO A 71 -23.77 -9.33 -26.65
C PRO A 71 -23.64 -9.92 -28.04
N VAL A 72 -24.10 -9.19 -29.03
CA VAL A 72 -24.08 -9.59 -30.42
C VAL A 72 -23.05 -8.78 -31.19
N VAL A 73 -22.16 -9.47 -31.88
CA VAL A 73 -21.15 -8.85 -32.76
C VAL A 73 -21.39 -9.31 -34.19
N THR A 74 -21.43 -8.36 -35.12
CA THR A 74 -21.55 -8.67 -36.53
C THR A 74 -20.23 -8.50 -37.26
N GLY A 75 -20.03 -9.35 -38.28
CA GLY A 75 -18.90 -9.29 -39.21
C GLY A 75 -19.38 -9.83 -40.57
N LEU A 76 -20.42 -9.18 -41.12
CA LEU A 76 -21.20 -9.72 -42.26
C LEU A 76 -20.69 -9.28 -43.61
N GLY A 77 -20.10 -8.09 -43.73
CA GLY A 77 -19.72 -7.52 -44.99
C GLY A 77 -18.43 -6.71 -44.94
N HIS A 78 -18.18 -5.95 -46.04
CA HIS A 78 -17.10 -4.98 -46.12
C HIS A 78 -17.54 -3.61 -45.53
N GLU A 79 -16.63 -2.65 -45.46
CA GLU A 79 -16.91 -1.32 -44.87
C GLU A 79 -18.12 -0.61 -45.52
N ASP A 80 -18.31 -0.80 -46.80
CA ASP A 80 -19.37 -0.14 -47.61
C ASP A 80 -20.73 -0.88 -47.57
N ASP A 81 -20.77 -2.13 -47.07
CA ASP A 81 -21.97 -2.94 -46.99
C ASP A 81 -22.56 -2.92 -45.58
N LEU A 82 -23.50 -2.01 -45.38
CA LEU A 82 -24.20 -1.88 -44.09
C LEU A 82 -25.54 -2.58 -44.13
N THR A 83 -25.80 -3.49 -43.19
CA THR A 83 -27.10 -4.17 -43.01
C THR A 83 -27.86 -3.64 -41.81
N VAL A 84 -29.18 -3.89 -41.73
CA VAL A 84 -29.94 -3.53 -40.51
C VAL A 84 -29.50 -4.33 -39.33
N ALA A 85 -29.06 -5.59 -39.47
CA ALA A 85 -28.46 -6.39 -38.42
C ALA A 85 -27.20 -5.73 -37.83
N ASP A 86 -26.36 -5.07 -38.66
CA ASP A 86 -25.19 -4.32 -38.17
C ASP A 86 -25.56 -3.10 -37.32
N LEU A 87 -26.72 -2.48 -37.61
CA LEU A 87 -27.21 -1.31 -36.88
C LEU A 87 -27.80 -1.67 -35.49
N VAL A 88 -28.33 -2.87 -35.34
CA VAL A 88 -28.95 -3.34 -34.06
C VAL A 88 -28.00 -4.16 -33.22
N ALA A 89 -26.86 -4.60 -33.77
CA ALA A 89 -25.84 -5.33 -33.04
C ALA A 89 -25.12 -4.41 -32.04
N ASP A 90 -24.65 -4.98 -30.92
CA ASP A 90 -23.86 -4.26 -29.91
C ASP A 90 -22.52 -3.77 -30.48
N HIS A 91 -21.94 -4.52 -31.39
CA HIS A 91 -20.72 -4.12 -32.08
C HIS A 91 -20.71 -4.58 -33.55
N ARG A 92 -20.39 -3.65 -34.44
CA ARG A 92 -20.18 -3.93 -35.86
C ARG A 92 -18.69 -4.02 -36.17
N ALA A 93 -18.29 -5.05 -36.87
CA ALA A 93 -16.96 -5.19 -37.44
C ALA A 93 -17.00 -5.31 -38.97
N ALA A 94 -16.04 -4.74 -39.67
CA ALA A 94 -15.97 -4.74 -41.13
C ALA A 94 -15.67 -6.14 -41.72
N THR A 95 -15.18 -7.07 -40.92
CA THR A 95 -14.85 -8.44 -41.35
C THR A 95 -15.06 -9.44 -40.22
N PRO A 96 -15.27 -10.75 -40.51
CA PRO A 96 -15.30 -11.78 -39.50
C PRO A 96 -14.07 -11.81 -38.58
N THR A 97 -12.90 -11.56 -39.15
CA THR A 97 -11.65 -11.49 -38.39
C THR A 97 -11.64 -10.29 -37.44
N ALA A 98 -12.14 -9.13 -37.91
CA ALA A 98 -12.24 -7.93 -37.05
C ALA A 98 -13.23 -8.13 -35.90
N ALA A 99 -14.34 -8.85 -36.12
CA ALA A 99 -15.29 -9.21 -35.05
C ALA A 99 -14.63 -10.01 -33.93
N ILE A 100 -13.87 -11.04 -34.29
CA ILE A 100 -13.12 -11.84 -33.31
C ILE A 100 -12.03 -10.99 -32.58
N VAL A 101 -11.39 -10.07 -33.32
CA VAL A 101 -10.40 -9.16 -32.76
C VAL A 101 -11.04 -8.19 -31.77
N ALA A 102 -12.24 -7.72 -32.02
CA ALA A 102 -12.96 -6.82 -31.11
C ALA A 102 -13.40 -7.52 -29.84
N LEU A 103 -13.86 -8.76 -29.92
CA LEU A 103 -14.30 -9.55 -28.77
C LEU A 103 -13.15 -10.02 -27.88
N LEU A 104 -12.04 -10.46 -28.48
CA LEU A 104 -10.97 -11.09 -27.74
C LEU A 104 -9.80 -10.14 -27.55
N PRO A 105 -9.48 -9.77 -26.30
CA PRO A 105 -8.32 -8.96 -26.01
C PRO A 105 -7.03 -9.66 -26.44
N ASP A 106 -6.00 -8.89 -26.74
CA ASP A 106 -4.69 -9.47 -27.03
C ASP A 106 -4.03 -9.95 -25.73
N ARG A 107 -3.84 -11.27 -25.62
CA ARG A 107 -3.18 -11.91 -24.48
C ARG A 107 -1.81 -11.31 -24.17
N HIS A 108 -1.04 -10.97 -25.20
CA HIS A 108 0.30 -10.42 -25.01
C HIS A 108 0.25 -9.00 -24.42
N VAL A 109 -0.76 -8.22 -24.79
CA VAL A 109 -0.99 -6.89 -24.21
C VAL A 109 -1.37 -7.05 -22.75
N ALA A 110 -2.38 -7.88 -22.45
CA ALA A 110 -2.84 -8.12 -21.08
C ALA A 110 -1.73 -8.66 -20.16
N LEU A 111 -0.91 -9.58 -20.65
CA LEU A 111 0.24 -10.09 -19.88
C LEU A 111 1.30 -9.02 -19.63
N ARG A 112 1.60 -8.17 -20.61
CA ARG A 112 2.54 -7.06 -20.45
C ARG A 112 2.04 -6.05 -19.42
N GLU A 113 0.78 -5.69 -19.48
CA GLU A 113 0.16 -4.79 -18.49
C GLU A 113 0.23 -5.38 -17.07
N LEU A 114 -0.10 -6.66 -16.93
CA LEU A 114 -0.02 -7.35 -15.66
C LEU A 114 1.43 -7.38 -15.12
N GLN A 115 2.40 -7.66 -16.00
CA GLN A 115 3.82 -7.64 -15.62
C GLN A 115 4.27 -6.25 -15.19
N GLN A 116 3.85 -5.19 -15.89
CA GLN A 116 4.14 -3.81 -15.52
C GLN A 116 3.53 -3.44 -14.17
N GLN A 117 2.27 -3.82 -13.91
CA GLN A 117 1.62 -3.58 -12.63
C GLN A 117 2.35 -4.30 -11.49
N ARG A 118 2.72 -5.58 -11.69
CA ARG A 118 3.51 -6.34 -10.72
C ARG A 118 4.87 -5.69 -10.43
N GLN A 119 5.54 -5.18 -11.46
CA GLN A 119 6.82 -4.49 -11.28
C GLN A 119 6.64 -3.17 -10.49
N ARG A 120 5.63 -2.37 -10.83
CA ARG A 120 5.30 -1.15 -10.08
C ARG A 120 5.03 -1.42 -8.60
N LEU A 121 4.27 -2.48 -8.30
CA LEU A 121 4.00 -2.89 -6.92
C LEU A 121 5.28 -3.25 -6.17
N ARG A 122 6.17 -4.03 -6.79
CA ARG A 122 7.48 -4.39 -6.21
C ARG A 122 8.31 -3.15 -5.92
N ASP A 123 8.40 -2.22 -6.87
CA ASP A 123 9.18 -0.99 -6.73
C ASP A 123 8.64 -0.09 -5.60
N VAL A 124 7.31 0.00 -5.47
CA VAL A 124 6.66 0.73 -4.37
C VAL A 124 6.96 0.07 -3.03
N GLN A 125 6.85 -1.24 -2.96
CA GLN A 125 7.11 -2.01 -1.75
C GLN A 125 8.59 -1.89 -1.32
N SER A 126 9.54 -2.04 -2.24
CA SER A 126 10.96 -1.91 -1.95
C SER A 126 11.31 -0.52 -1.41
N ARG A 127 10.83 0.55 -2.08
CA ARG A 127 11.02 1.93 -1.62
C ARG A 127 10.38 2.21 -0.26
N TRP A 128 9.23 1.61 0.02
CA TRP A 128 8.60 1.73 1.33
C TRP A 128 9.43 1.05 2.42
N LEU A 129 9.93 -0.17 2.14
CA LEU A 129 10.77 -0.93 3.07
C LEU A 129 12.07 -0.21 3.39
N GLU A 130 12.76 0.31 2.36
CA GLU A 130 13.99 1.11 2.50
C GLU A 130 13.75 2.32 3.40
N ARG A 131 12.65 3.06 3.20
CA ARG A 131 12.30 4.20 4.04
C ARG A 131 12.04 3.80 5.50
N GLN A 132 11.40 2.65 5.73
CA GLN A 132 11.18 2.17 7.10
C GLN A 132 12.48 1.75 7.79
N GLN A 133 13.37 1.08 7.05
CA GLN A 133 14.70 0.72 7.55
C GLN A 133 15.53 1.96 7.90
N GLN A 134 15.52 2.96 7.02
CA GLN A 134 16.21 4.21 7.29
C GLN A 134 15.68 4.94 8.52
N ARG A 135 14.37 5.07 8.65
CA ARG A 135 13.73 5.64 9.85
C ARG A 135 14.09 4.87 11.13
N LEU A 136 14.13 3.55 11.05
CA LEU A 136 14.53 2.72 12.19
C LEU A 136 15.99 2.97 12.57
N MET A 137 16.88 3.05 11.60
CA MET A 137 18.30 3.35 11.80
C MET A 137 18.49 4.73 12.44
N GLU A 138 17.82 5.76 11.94
CA GLU A 138 17.86 7.13 12.49
C GLU A 138 17.38 7.16 13.95
N ARG A 139 16.27 6.47 14.25
CA ARG A 139 15.75 6.38 15.63
C ARG A 139 16.71 5.63 16.53
N HIS A 140 17.30 4.55 16.05
CA HIS A 140 18.29 3.78 16.81
C HIS A 140 19.54 4.63 17.12
N GLN A 141 20.04 5.39 16.15
CA GLN A 141 21.15 6.33 16.34
C GLN A 141 20.80 7.44 17.35
N ALA A 142 19.62 8.04 17.21
CA ALA A 142 19.17 9.07 18.15
C ALA A 142 19.07 8.54 19.58
N LEU A 143 18.55 7.32 19.78
CA LEU A 143 18.51 6.65 21.09
C LEU A 143 19.92 6.35 21.61
N ALA A 144 20.84 5.92 20.76
CA ALA A 144 22.24 5.66 21.15
C ALA A 144 22.96 6.94 21.58
N LEU A 145 22.72 8.07 20.91
CA LEU A 145 23.27 9.38 21.30
C LEU A 145 22.70 9.89 22.62
N GLN A 146 21.43 9.67 22.89
CA GLN A 146 20.77 10.06 24.14
C GLN A 146 21.03 9.06 25.28
N ALA A 147 21.74 7.96 25.04
CA ALA A 147 21.95 6.80 25.92
C ALA A 147 21.69 7.13 27.39
N PRO A 148 20.55 6.75 28.00
CA PRO A 148 20.19 7.09 29.37
C PRO A 148 21.27 6.64 30.36
N GLN A 149 21.96 5.58 30.01
CA GLN A 149 23.08 5.03 30.79
C GLN A 149 24.26 6.01 30.88
N ARG A 150 24.64 6.67 29.81
CA ARG A 150 25.71 7.67 29.77
C ARG A 150 25.36 8.88 30.61
N ARG A 151 24.14 9.36 30.50
CA ARG A 151 23.63 10.48 31.32
C ARG A 151 23.57 10.13 32.80
N LEU A 152 23.13 8.91 33.12
CA LEU A 152 23.15 8.42 34.51
C LEU A 152 24.56 8.32 35.07
N GLN A 153 25.52 7.89 34.29
CA GLN A 153 26.92 7.79 34.69
C GLN A 153 27.53 9.16 34.96
N GLU A 154 27.30 10.16 34.11
CA GLU A 154 27.71 11.54 34.30
C GLU A 154 27.10 12.16 35.56
N LEU A 155 25.81 11.95 35.79
CA LEU A 155 25.11 12.43 36.98
C LEU A 155 25.63 11.76 38.25
N ARG A 156 25.94 10.45 38.24
CA ARG A 156 26.55 9.74 39.37
C ARG A 156 27.92 10.27 39.65
N GLN A 157 28.78 10.45 38.65
CA GLN A 157 30.11 11.02 38.81
C GLN A 157 30.05 12.44 39.42
N GLY A 158 29.15 13.30 38.93
CA GLY A 158 28.94 14.63 39.48
C GLY A 158 28.46 14.61 40.95
N LEU A 159 27.59 13.66 41.28
CA LEU A 159 27.12 13.47 42.65
C LEU A 159 28.26 13.02 43.58
N ASP A 160 29.08 12.08 43.15
CA ASP A 160 30.21 11.57 43.93
C ASP A 160 31.28 12.66 44.16
N GLN A 161 31.56 13.47 43.15
CA GLN A 161 32.44 14.64 43.29
C GLN A 161 31.92 15.64 44.36
N ARG A 162 30.62 15.97 44.31
CA ARG A 162 29.99 16.86 45.27
C ARG A 162 30.02 16.27 46.70
N ARG A 163 29.75 14.96 46.82
CA ARG A 163 29.87 14.25 48.11
C ARG A 163 31.30 14.27 48.66
N ALA A 164 32.30 14.08 47.79
CA ALA A 164 33.69 14.14 48.18
C ALA A 164 34.09 15.55 48.69
N LEU A 165 33.66 16.60 47.99
CA LEU A 165 33.84 18.00 48.43
C LEU A 165 33.18 18.27 49.78
N LEU A 166 31.92 17.87 49.95
CA LEU A 166 31.22 18.04 51.23
C LEU A 166 31.94 17.32 52.38
N ARG A 167 32.44 16.11 52.13
CA ARG A 167 33.24 15.37 53.15
C ARG A 167 34.56 16.05 53.43
N ALA A 168 35.23 16.65 52.45
CA ALA A 168 36.49 17.38 52.62
C ALA A 168 36.30 18.67 53.44
N LEU A 169 35.17 19.36 53.22
CA LEU A 169 34.82 20.59 53.94
C LEU A 169 34.09 20.35 55.24
N SER A 170 33.79 19.08 55.57
CA SER A 170 33.07 18.76 56.83
C SER A 170 33.94 19.00 58.07
N PRO A 171 33.44 19.76 58.99
CA PRO A 171 34.14 19.99 60.24
C PRO A 171 34.45 18.71 61.04
N GLN A 172 33.65 17.65 60.82
CA GLN A 172 33.84 16.35 61.49
C GLN A 172 35.19 15.69 61.20
N ARG A 173 35.82 15.97 60.05
CA ARG A 173 37.14 15.46 59.70
C ARG A 173 38.21 16.08 60.59
N TRP A 174 38.09 17.37 60.88
CA TRP A 174 39.02 18.09 61.75
C TRP A 174 38.90 17.64 63.24
N LEU A 175 37.65 17.41 63.63
CA LEU A 175 37.40 16.86 64.98
C LEU A 175 37.99 15.45 65.12
N LYS A 176 37.94 14.59 64.12
CA LYS A 176 38.57 13.25 64.09
C LYS A 176 40.10 13.30 64.14
N GLN A 177 40.72 14.37 63.75
CA GLN A 177 42.16 14.58 63.76
C GLN A 177 42.63 15.18 65.07
N GLY A 178 41.74 15.29 66.09
CA GLY A 178 42.09 15.81 67.40
C GLY A 178 42.00 17.35 67.50
N LEU A 179 41.46 18.01 66.51
CA LEU A 179 41.21 19.44 66.55
C LEU A 179 39.83 19.70 67.17
N ALA A 180 39.77 20.77 67.99
CA ALA A 180 38.51 21.22 68.60
C ALA A 180 37.94 22.43 67.84
N LEU A 181 36.64 22.47 67.69
CA LEU A 181 35.95 23.67 67.19
C LEU A 181 35.64 24.56 68.35
N VAL A 182 36.16 25.78 68.34
CA VAL A 182 35.96 26.78 69.37
C VAL A 182 34.81 27.70 68.98
N SER A 183 33.86 27.87 69.90
CA SER A 183 32.74 28.80 69.69
C SER A 183 32.53 29.67 70.96
N ASN A 184 31.98 30.87 70.75
CA ASN A 184 31.56 31.76 71.82
C ASN A 184 30.25 31.26 72.47
N ALA A 185 29.85 31.96 73.57
CA ALA A 185 28.64 31.67 74.29
C ALA A 185 27.32 31.75 73.37
N GLN A 186 27.41 32.35 72.24
CA GLN A 186 26.31 32.47 71.21
C GLN A 186 26.39 31.38 70.17
N GLY A 187 27.34 30.44 70.17
CA GLY A 187 27.50 29.35 69.24
C GLY A 187 28.20 29.75 67.91
N ILE A 188 28.76 30.96 67.81
CA ILE A 188 29.50 31.43 66.65
C ILE A 188 30.94 30.90 66.74
N ALA A 189 31.42 30.26 65.67
CA ALA A 189 32.77 29.72 65.58
C ALA A 189 33.79 30.87 65.62
N ILE A 190 34.86 30.66 66.39
CA ILE A 190 35.96 31.61 66.55
C ILE A 190 37.14 31.09 65.77
N ASP A 191 37.61 31.87 64.78
CA ASP A 191 38.73 31.54 63.88
C ASP A 191 40.11 32.16 64.36
N GLY A 192 40.07 33.03 65.33
CA GLY A 192 41.27 33.67 65.81
C GLY A 192 41.16 34.20 67.27
N VAL A 193 42.25 34.65 67.83
CA VAL A 193 42.36 35.15 69.25
C VAL A 193 41.90 36.62 69.31
N ALA A 194 41.84 37.33 68.24
CA ALA A 194 41.41 38.72 68.16
C ALA A 194 39.94 38.87 68.55
N GLY A 195 39.59 39.41 69.64
CA GLY A 195 38.21 39.61 70.11
C GLY A 195 37.82 38.76 71.34
N ILE A 196 38.73 37.91 71.84
CA ILE A 196 38.48 37.13 73.06
C ILE A 196 39.02 37.92 74.26
N GLN A 197 38.16 38.16 75.26
CA GLN A 197 38.55 38.83 76.46
C GLN A 197 38.82 37.82 77.61
N LYS A 198 39.70 38.21 78.56
CA LYS A 198 40.02 37.40 79.73
C LYS A 198 38.76 37.27 80.60
N LYS A 199 38.11 36.08 80.61
CA LYS A 199 36.88 35.65 81.29
C LYS A 199 35.72 35.30 80.33
N ASP A 200 35.89 35.36 79.01
CA ASP A 200 34.83 34.91 78.08
C ASP A 200 34.66 33.39 78.24
N LYS A 201 33.40 32.95 78.25
CA LYS A 201 33.08 31.51 78.20
C LYS A 201 33.15 31.03 76.76
N LEU A 202 34.08 30.10 76.56
CA LEU A 202 34.25 29.44 75.23
C LEU A 202 33.75 27.99 75.32
N THR A 203 33.10 27.52 74.29
CA THR A 203 32.69 26.13 74.14
C THR A 203 33.66 25.43 73.20
N LEU A 204 34.33 24.40 73.68
CA LEU A 204 35.21 23.55 72.87
C LEU A 204 34.43 22.30 72.46
N ARG A 205 34.22 22.12 71.19
CA ARG A 205 33.54 20.94 70.65
C ARG A 205 34.55 19.96 70.07
N PHE A 206 34.61 18.78 70.65
CA PHE A 206 35.40 17.63 70.19
C PHE A 206 34.50 16.63 69.45
N GLN A 207 35.11 15.52 69.00
CA GLN A 207 34.36 14.45 68.28
C GLN A 207 33.35 13.76 69.23
N ASP A 208 33.64 13.59 70.42
CA ASP A 208 32.94 12.85 71.52
C ASP A 208 32.06 13.72 72.40
N GLY A 209 32.15 15.05 72.29
CA GLY A 209 31.34 15.98 73.06
C GLY A 209 31.85 17.41 73.09
N SER A 210 31.20 18.24 73.87
CA SER A 210 31.58 19.66 74.10
C SER A 210 31.81 19.94 75.56
N ILE A 211 32.82 20.72 75.85
CA ILE A 211 33.16 21.19 77.17
C ILE A 211 33.02 22.70 77.22
#